data_54ad1e3389c2fd1d77807f5063a6dc2f
#
_entry.id   54ad1e3389c2fd1d77807f5063a6dc2f
#
_cell.length_a   1.000
_cell.length_b   1.000
_cell.length_c   1.000
_cell.angle_alpha   90.00
_cell.angle_beta   90.00
_cell.angle_gamma   90.00
#
_symmetry.space_group_name_H-M   'P 1'
#
loop_
_entity.id
_entity.type
_entity.pdbx_description
1 polymer ?
#
loop_
_entity_poly.entity_id
_entity_poly.type
_entity_poly.pdbx_seq_one_letter_code
_entity_poly.pdbx_strand_id
1 'polypeptide(L)'
;MNFVEQFGLSVFGSNDISFLIVIILKILAIVLPLLISVAYLTLAERRVIGLMQLRKGPNIVGPFGLFQPFADALKLMSKETIMPTGANKFLFVIAPMITFVLALIAWAVIPFDEKNVLSDINVGVLYLFAVSSLAVYGVIIAGWASNSKYAFLGALRSAAQMVSYEVSIGLIIISVLLCVGSLNLTDIVLAQKTIWFAIPLLPMFVMFFISTLAETNRAPFDLPEGESELVAGYFVEYSSMSFALFFLGEYANMILMSALTVILFLGGWLPPFDIYPLNLVPGFLWFVIKVCFILFLFLWVRATTPRYRYDQLMRLGWKIFLPFSLCWVVLTASFLMLFDMLPKSV
;
A
#
# COMPACT_ATOMS: atom_id res chain seq x y z
N MET A 1 22.80 15.43 5.81
CA MET A 1 22.38 15.09 7.18
C MET A 1 20.99 15.62 7.40
N ASN A 2 20.03 14.75 7.74
CA ASN A 2 18.63 15.14 7.92
C ASN A 2 18.45 15.91 9.25
N PHE A 3 17.43 16.79 9.32
CA PHE A 3 17.11 17.57 10.52
C PHE A 3 17.06 16.70 11.80
N VAL A 4 16.50 15.50 11.71
CA VAL A 4 16.40 14.52 12.80
C VAL A 4 17.78 14.01 13.23
N GLU A 5 18.72 13.83 12.30
CA GLU A 5 20.12 13.44 12.60
C GLU A 5 20.88 14.56 13.31
N GLN A 6 20.73 15.78 12.80
CA GLN A 6 21.38 16.95 13.44
C GLN A 6 20.85 17.17 14.86
N PHE A 7 19.52 17.07 15.04
CA PHE A 7 18.90 17.19 16.34
C PHE A 7 19.34 16.06 17.29
N GLY A 8 19.35 14.81 16.82
CA GLY A 8 19.79 13.68 17.63
C GLY A 8 21.25 13.78 18.06
N LEU A 9 22.17 14.13 17.15
CA LEU A 9 23.58 14.32 17.45
C LEU A 9 23.83 15.52 18.37
N SER A 10 23.06 16.59 18.25
CA SER A 10 23.19 17.77 19.11
C SER A 10 22.74 17.53 20.55
N VAL A 11 21.73 16.65 20.73
CA VAL A 11 21.14 16.38 22.07
C VAL A 11 21.81 15.21 22.77
N PHE A 12 22.22 14.15 22.02
CA PHE A 12 22.68 12.89 22.61
C PHE A 12 24.17 12.58 22.39
N GLY A 13 24.90 13.39 21.63
CA GLY A 13 26.34 13.15 21.33
C GLY A 13 26.57 12.07 20.27
N SER A 14 27.83 11.67 20.07
CA SER A 14 28.26 10.75 19.00
C SER A 14 28.45 9.29 19.47
N ASN A 15 27.75 8.83 20.48
CA ASN A 15 27.82 7.46 21.01
C ASN A 15 26.87 6.51 20.28
N ASP A 16 27.11 5.19 20.34
CA ASP A 16 26.24 4.15 19.75
C ASP A 16 24.77 4.25 20.22
N ILE A 17 24.57 4.68 21.46
CA ILE A 17 23.24 4.92 22.05
C ILE A 17 22.53 6.07 21.33
N SER A 18 23.24 7.15 20.99
CA SER A 18 22.65 8.28 20.26
C SER A 18 22.22 7.88 18.85
N PHE A 19 22.97 7.02 18.19
CA PHE A 19 22.61 6.47 16.88
C PHE A 19 21.32 5.64 16.93
N LEU A 20 21.18 4.78 17.93
CA LEU A 20 19.93 4.01 18.14
C LEU A 20 18.74 4.92 18.41
N ILE A 21 18.89 5.94 19.23
CA ILE A 21 17.82 6.92 19.52
C ILE A 21 17.41 7.65 18.25
N VAL A 22 18.34 8.07 17.40
CA VAL A 22 18.04 8.74 16.12
C VAL A 22 17.27 7.81 15.18
N ILE A 23 17.64 6.54 15.08
CA ILE A 23 16.90 5.57 14.27
C ILE A 23 15.47 5.39 14.80
N ILE A 24 15.29 5.21 16.10
CA ILE A 24 13.98 5.07 16.72
C ILE A 24 13.12 6.32 16.45
N LEU A 25 13.68 7.51 16.57
CA LEU A 25 12.97 8.76 16.28
C LEU A 25 12.57 8.84 14.79
N LYS A 26 13.42 8.42 13.86
CA LYS A 26 13.09 8.35 12.43
C LYS A 26 11.95 7.37 12.16
N ILE A 27 11.98 6.18 12.79
CA ILE A 27 10.92 5.19 12.68
C ILE A 27 9.59 5.77 13.20
N LEU A 28 9.61 6.38 14.39
CA LEU A 28 8.43 7.02 14.97
C LEU A 28 7.90 8.17 14.12
N ALA A 29 8.79 8.96 13.50
CA ALA A 29 8.41 10.05 12.60
C ALA A 29 7.70 9.56 11.33
N ILE A 30 7.89 8.32 10.92
CA ILE A 30 7.16 7.70 9.80
C ILE A 30 5.90 6.99 10.29
N VAL A 31 6.02 6.17 11.33
CA VAL A 31 4.93 5.30 11.79
C VAL A 31 3.78 6.10 12.40
N LEU A 32 4.05 7.13 13.22
CA LEU A 32 2.99 7.92 13.86
C LEU A 32 2.11 8.68 12.85
N PRO A 33 2.67 9.44 11.88
CA PRO A 33 1.86 10.07 10.85
C PRO A 33 1.12 9.05 9.98
N LEU A 34 1.74 7.88 9.70
CA LEU A 34 1.09 6.82 8.95
C LEU A 34 -0.15 6.29 9.68
N LEU A 35 -0.05 5.96 10.97
CA LEU A 35 -1.19 5.50 11.76
C LEU A 35 -2.31 6.55 11.85
N ILE A 36 -1.94 7.81 11.97
CA ILE A 36 -2.89 8.93 11.93
C ILE A 36 -3.56 9.01 10.55
N SER A 37 -2.79 8.88 9.47
CA SER A 37 -3.33 8.90 8.11
C SER A 37 -4.26 7.73 7.83
N VAL A 38 -3.96 6.53 8.34
CA VAL A 38 -4.84 5.36 8.30
C VAL A 38 -6.15 5.65 9.02
N ALA A 39 -6.09 6.22 10.23
CA ALA A 39 -7.28 6.59 10.99
C ALA A 39 -8.16 7.60 10.23
N TYR A 40 -7.57 8.66 9.68
CA TYR A 40 -8.32 9.65 8.91
C TYR A 40 -8.78 9.16 7.53
N LEU A 41 -8.08 8.17 6.94
CA LEU A 41 -8.52 7.55 5.69
C LEU A 41 -9.86 6.82 5.87
N THR A 42 -10.09 6.16 7.01
CA THR A 42 -11.39 5.55 7.32
C THR A 42 -12.52 6.57 7.40
N LEU A 43 -12.25 7.75 7.96
CA LEU A 43 -13.19 8.86 7.99
C LEU A 43 -13.43 9.45 6.60
N ALA A 44 -12.35 9.66 5.83
CA ALA A 44 -12.42 10.17 4.45
C ALA A 44 -13.26 9.25 3.58
N GLU A 45 -13.06 7.94 3.67
CA GLU A 45 -13.84 6.94 2.94
C GLU A 45 -15.33 7.04 3.24
N ARG A 46 -15.72 7.03 4.52
CA ARG A 46 -17.13 7.15 4.92
C ARG A 46 -17.77 8.45 4.45
N ARG A 47 -17.00 9.55 4.40
CA ARG A 47 -17.49 10.86 3.94
C ARG A 47 -17.61 10.93 2.43
N VAL A 48 -16.56 10.51 1.71
CA VAL A 48 -16.55 10.55 0.23
C VAL A 48 -17.66 9.68 -0.32
N ILE A 49 -17.80 8.44 0.17
CA ILE A 49 -18.91 7.55 -0.23
C ILE A 49 -20.26 8.14 0.17
N GLY A 50 -20.37 8.72 1.37
CA GLY A 50 -21.59 9.40 1.81
C GLY A 50 -22.01 10.54 0.87
N LEU A 51 -21.07 11.40 0.48
CA LEU A 51 -21.30 12.50 -0.46
C LEU A 51 -21.73 11.98 -1.84
N MET A 52 -21.07 10.94 -2.36
CA MET A 52 -21.45 10.32 -3.64
C MET A 52 -22.86 9.70 -3.60
N GLN A 53 -23.27 9.20 -2.44
CA GLN A 53 -24.60 8.63 -2.20
C GLN A 53 -25.64 9.67 -1.73
N LEU A 54 -25.33 10.97 -1.81
CA LEU A 54 -26.21 12.08 -1.37
C LEU A 54 -26.62 11.98 0.11
N ARG A 55 -25.78 11.40 0.97
CA ARG A 55 -25.99 11.32 2.42
C ARG A 55 -24.81 11.92 3.19
N LYS A 56 -25.06 12.34 4.43
CA LYS A 56 -24.00 12.84 5.31
C LYS A 56 -23.25 11.65 5.93
N GLY A 57 -21.91 11.70 5.86
CA GLY A 57 -21.05 10.80 6.63
C GLY A 57 -21.06 11.13 8.14
N PRO A 58 -20.19 10.47 8.95
CA PRO A 58 -20.08 10.73 10.39
C PRO A 58 -19.78 12.21 10.65
N ASN A 59 -20.59 12.88 11.50
CA ASN A 59 -20.47 14.31 11.78
C ASN A 59 -20.70 14.68 13.26
N ILE A 60 -21.06 13.71 14.13
CA ILE A 60 -21.49 13.99 15.51
C ILE A 60 -20.30 14.02 16.47
N VAL A 61 -19.33 13.12 16.34
CA VAL A 61 -18.22 12.98 17.29
C VAL A 61 -17.14 14.03 16.99
N GLY A 62 -17.12 15.10 17.80
CA GLY A 62 -16.24 16.25 17.63
C GLY A 62 -16.62 17.17 16.47
N PRO A 63 -15.83 18.24 16.20
CA PRO A 63 -16.09 19.15 15.10
C PRO A 63 -16.09 18.39 13.77
N PHE A 64 -17.21 18.42 13.06
CA PHE A 64 -17.36 17.71 11.78
C PHE A 64 -17.04 16.20 11.84
N GLY A 65 -17.13 15.54 13.01
CA GLY A 65 -16.84 14.11 13.15
C GLY A 65 -15.35 13.74 13.06
N LEU A 66 -14.44 14.69 13.30
CA LEU A 66 -12.98 14.45 13.23
C LEU A 66 -12.48 13.45 14.29
N PHE A 67 -13.17 13.33 15.43
CA PHE A 67 -12.81 12.38 16.49
C PHE A 67 -13.45 11.00 16.33
N GLN A 68 -14.20 10.76 15.26
CA GLN A 68 -14.84 9.46 15.02
C GLN A 68 -13.83 8.28 14.93
N PRO A 69 -12.68 8.40 14.23
CA PRO A 69 -11.70 7.31 14.18
C PRO A 69 -11.15 6.94 15.55
N PHE A 70 -10.93 7.94 16.41
CA PHE A 70 -10.46 7.71 17.80
C PHE A 70 -11.52 7.04 18.66
N ALA A 71 -12.79 7.42 18.49
CA ALA A 71 -13.90 6.75 19.18
C ALA A 71 -14.05 5.29 18.72
N ASP A 72 -13.90 5.02 17.43
CA ASP A 72 -13.91 3.66 16.88
C ASP A 72 -12.72 2.84 17.41
N ALA A 73 -11.52 3.43 17.51
CA ALA A 73 -10.34 2.79 18.10
C ALA A 73 -10.56 2.46 19.59
N LEU A 74 -11.04 3.41 20.40
CA LEU A 74 -11.34 3.20 21.82
C LEU A 74 -12.39 2.10 22.02
N LYS A 75 -13.43 2.06 21.18
CA LYS A 75 -14.42 0.99 21.19
C LYS A 75 -13.79 -0.38 20.97
N LEU A 76 -12.90 -0.51 19.97
CA LEU A 76 -12.23 -1.77 19.67
C LEU A 76 -11.24 -2.18 20.76
N MET A 77 -10.57 -1.23 21.43
CA MET A 77 -9.68 -1.49 22.56
C MET A 77 -10.43 -1.96 23.80
N SER A 78 -11.63 -1.41 24.06
CA SER A 78 -12.44 -1.76 25.22
C SER A 78 -13.28 -3.03 25.03
N LYS A 79 -13.43 -3.49 23.79
CA LYS A 79 -14.19 -4.69 23.45
C LYS A 79 -13.43 -5.96 23.85
N GLU A 80 -14.12 -6.95 24.37
CA GLU A 80 -13.55 -8.26 24.73
C GLU A 80 -13.05 -9.03 23.50
N THR A 81 -11.88 -9.62 23.60
CA THR A 81 -11.30 -10.48 22.56
C THR A 81 -11.80 -11.91 22.73
N ILE A 82 -12.65 -12.37 21.82
CA ILE A 82 -13.20 -13.72 21.82
C ILE A 82 -12.35 -14.61 20.94
N MET A 83 -11.91 -15.75 21.48
CA MET A 83 -11.21 -16.79 20.71
C MET A 83 -12.09 -18.05 20.64
N PRO A 84 -12.34 -18.60 19.45
CA PRO A 84 -13.08 -19.84 19.29
C PRO A 84 -12.40 -21.00 20.03
N THR A 85 -13.17 -21.88 20.64
CA THR A 85 -12.65 -23.02 21.42
C THR A 85 -11.82 -23.99 20.59
N GLY A 86 -12.14 -24.14 19.30
CA GLY A 86 -11.42 -25.00 18.36
C GLY A 86 -10.24 -24.33 17.65
N ALA A 87 -9.98 -23.05 17.91
CA ALA A 87 -8.91 -22.31 17.25
C ALA A 87 -7.53 -22.58 17.88
N ASN A 88 -6.47 -22.55 17.04
CA ASN A 88 -5.10 -22.54 17.54
C ASN A 88 -4.76 -21.15 18.07
N LYS A 89 -4.74 -20.97 19.39
CA LYS A 89 -4.59 -19.69 20.06
C LYS A 89 -3.31 -18.93 19.67
N PHE A 90 -2.19 -19.63 19.52
CA PHE A 90 -0.91 -19.02 19.17
C PHE A 90 -0.92 -18.44 17.76
N LEU A 91 -1.33 -19.24 16.77
CA LEU A 91 -1.42 -18.81 15.39
C LEU A 91 -2.50 -17.73 15.19
N PHE A 92 -3.60 -17.83 15.94
CA PHE A 92 -4.70 -16.86 15.90
C PHE A 92 -4.27 -15.45 16.31
N VAL A 93 -3.40 -15.33 17.31
CA VAL A 93 -2.87 -14.02 17.77
C VAL A 93 -1.75 -13.52 16.85
N ILE A 94 -0.90 -14.40 16.33
CA ILE A 94 0.23 -14.00 15.49
C ILE A 94 -0.21 -13.53 14.09
N ALA A 95 -1.25 -14.11 13.51
CA ALA A 95 -1.69 -13.79 12.16
C ALA A 95 -1.94 -12.28 11.92
N PRO A 96 -2.78 -11.57 12.71
CA PRO A 96 -2.96 -10.14 12.54
C PRO A 96 -1.70 -9.32 12.83
N MET A 97 -0.82 -9.81 13.73
CA MET A 97 0.46 -9.16 13.99
C MET A 97 1.39 -9.22 12.77
N ILE A 98 1.47 -10.36 12.09
CA ILE A 98 2.27 -10.51 10.87
C ILE A 98 1.82 -9.52 9.81
N THR A 99 0.53 -9.48 9.47
CA THR A 99 0.01 -8.58 8.44
C THR A 99 0.30 -7.12 8.77
N PHE A 100 0.06 -6.70 10.00
CA PHE A 100 0.26 -5.32 10.43
C PHE A 100 1.74 -4.92 10.47
N VAL A 101 2.61 -5.76 11.05
CA VAL A 101 4.05 -5.48 11.16
C VAL A 101 4.70 -5.41 9.77
N LEU A 102 4.35 -6.32 8.85
CA LEU A 102 4.88 -6.29 7.49
C LEU A 102 4.40 -5.05 6.72
N ALA A 103 3.16 -4.63 6.89
CA ALA A 103 2.67 -3.38 6.31
C ALA A 103 3.44 -2.15 6.81
N LEU A 104 3.93 -2.13 8.05
CA LEU A 104 4.77 -1.06 8.56
C LEU A 104 6.23 -1.16 8.08
N ILE A 105 6.80 -2.36 8.04
CA ILE A 105 8.19 -2.59 7.62
C ILE A 105 8.42 -2.17 6.16
N ALA A 106 7.43 -2.34 5.30
CA ALA A 106 7.50 -1.93 3.89
C ALA A 106 7.80 -0.42 3.72
N TRP A 107 7.43 0.42 4.68
CA TRP A 107 7.68 1.87 4.64
C TRP A 107 9.15 2.26 4.84
N ALA A 108 10.00 1.34 5.27
CA ALA A 108 11.42 1.62 5.50
C ALA A 108 12.16 2.06 4.24
N VAL A 109 11.71 1.65 3.06
CA VAL A 109 12.39 1.87 1.77
C VAL A 109 11.74 2.97 0.94
N ILE A 110 10.55 3.45 1.35
CA ILE A 110 9.80 4.48 0.62
C ILE A 110 10.50 5.84 0.75
N PRO A 111 10.94 6.45 -0.36
CA PRO A 111 11.53 7.77 -0.35
C PRO A 111 10.43 8.84 -0.32
N PHE A 112 10.44 9.68 0.71
CA PHE A 112 9.55 10.82 0.85
C PHE A 112 10.10 12.08 0.17
N ASP A 113 11.43 12.16 0.02
CA ASP A 113 12.16 13.25 -0.61
C ASP A 113 13.54 12.73 -1.00
N GLU A 114 14.32 13.47 -1.78
CA GLU A 114 15.65 13.08 -2.25
C GLU A 114 16.59 12.61 -1.12
N LYS A 115 16.47 13.22 0.08
CA LYS A 115 17.30 12.93 1.26
C LYS A 115 16.56 12.26 2.42
N ASN A 116 15.25 12.11 2.32
CA ASN A 116 14.42 11.62 3.43
C ASN A 116 13.93 10.20 3.16
N VAL A 117 14.88 9.27 3.21
CA VAL A 117 14.62 7.82 3.19
C VAL A 117 15.11 7.24 4.52
N LEU A 118 14.41 6.27 5.09
CA LEU A 118 14.89 5.61 6.31
C LEU A 118 16.06 4.68 5.98
N SER A 119 15.92 3.90 4.91
CA SER A 119 16.94 2.98 4.42
C SER A 119 16.96 3.03 2.88
N ASP A 120 18.02 3.64 2.32
CA ASP A 120 18.25 3.69 0.88
C ASP A 120 19.01 2.43 0.46
N ILE A 121 18.27 1.46 -0.07
CA ILE A 121 18.78 0.15 -0.47
C ILE A 121 18.77 0.05 -1.99
N ASN A 122 19.90 -0.34 -2.61
CA ASN A 122 19.99 -0.52 -4.06
C ASN A 122 19.00 -1.55 -4.64
N VAL A 123 18.46 -2.43 -3.80
CA VAL A 123 17.45 -3.45 -4.15
C VAL A 123 16.07 -3.15 -3.53
N GLY A 124 15.73 -1.88 -3.36
CA GLY A 124 14.52 -1.43 -2.68
C GLY A 124 13.22 -2.03 -3.23
N VAL A 125 13.11 -2.16 -4.55
CA VAL A 125 11.95 -2.78 -5.19
C VAL A 125 11.81 -4.26 -4.79
N LEU A 126 12.89 -5.03 -4.79
CA LEU A 126 12.86 -6.45 -4.39
C LEU A 126 12.52 -6.63 -2.91
N TYR A 127 12.99 -5.71 -2.06
CA TYR A 127 12.62 -5.70 -0.64
C TYR A 127 11.11 -5.51 -0.46
N LEU A 128 10.49 -4.58 -1.18
CA LEU A 128 9.03 -4.38 -1.13
C LEU A 128 8.27 -5.63 -1.55
N PHE A 129 8.68 -6.27 -2.64
CA PHE A 129 8.07 -7.53 -3.09
C PHE A 129 8.21 -8.64 -2.05
N ALA A 130 9.39 -8.80 -1.45
CA ALA A 130 9.59 -9.82 -0.42
C ALA A 130 8.69 -9.59 0.79
N VAL A 131 8.51 -8.34 1.21
CA VAL A 131 7.64 -7.98 2.34
C VAL A 131 6.17 -8.18 1.99
N SER A 132 5.71 -7.78 0.78
CA SER A 132 4.32 -7.99 0.36
C SER A 132 3.97 -9.47 0.24
N SER A 133 4.85 -10.28 -0.35
CA SER A 133 4.65 -11.73 -0.43
C SER A 133 4.53 -12.39 0.95
N LEU A 134 5.30 -11.93 1.93
CA LEU A 134 5.20 -12.44 3.31
C LEU A 134 3.87 -12.04 3.98
N ALA A 135 3.29 -10.89 3.64
CA ALA A 135 2.03 -10.44 4.20
C ALA A 135 0.86 -11.39 3.89
N VAL A 136 0.90 -12.06 2.74
CA VAL A 136 -0.10 -13.06 2.33
C VAL A 136 -0.19 -14.22 3.33
N TYR A 137 0.94 -14.63 3.92
CA TYR A 137 0.95 -15.69 4.94
C TYR A 137 0.15 -15.32 6.18
N GLY A 138 0.10 -14.05 6.57
CA GLY A 138 -0.74 -13.61 7.68
C GLY A 138 -2.23 -13.93 7.44
N VAL A 139 -2.71 -13.72 6.22
CA VAL A 139 -4.09 -14.04 5.82
C VAL A 139 -4.34 -15.54 5.81
N ILE A 140 -3.41 -16.33 5.24
CA ILE A 140 -3.51 -17.81 5.19
C ILE A 140 -3.55 -18.39 6.62
N ILE A 141 -2.63 -17.94 7.48
CA ILE A 141 -2.55 -18.39 8.87
C ILE A 141 -3.84 -18.01 9.63
N ALA A 142 -4.40 -16.82 9.39
CA ALA A 142 -5.64 -16.39 10.02
C ALA A 142 -6.80 -17.33 9.73
N GLY A 143 -7.01 -17.67 8.45
CA GLY A 143 -8.05 -18.62 8.06
C GLY A 143 -7.84 -20.04 8.60
N TRP A 144 -6.58 -20.50 8.61
CA TRP A 144 -6.24 -21.81 9.15
C TRP A 144 -6.44 -21.88 10.67
N ALA A 145 -5.95 -20.86 11.39
CA ALA A 145 -5.99 -20.81 12.85
C ALA A 145 -7.42 -20.73 13.41
N SER A 146 -8.34 -20.14 12.67
CA SER A 146 -9.75 -19.99 13.05
C SER A 146 -10.52 -21.31 13.11
N ASN A 147 -10.03 -22.37 12.46
CA ASN A 147 -10.69 -23.69 12.37
C ASN A 147 -12.17 -23.61 11.94
N SER A 148 -12.49 -22.64 11.08
CA SER A 148 -13.80 -22.40 10.52
C SER A 148 -13.78 -22.60 9.01
N LYS A 149 -14.79 -23.27 8.44
CA LYS A 149 -14.88 -23.55 7.00
C LYS A 149 -14.92 -22.27 6.17
N TYR A 150 -15.69 -21.29 6.61
CA TYR A 150 -15.84 -20.01 5.91
C TYR A 150 -14.56 -19.18 5.97
N ALA A 151 -13.91 -19.09 7.12
CA ALA A 151 -12.65 -18.38 7.29
C ALA A 151 -11.54 -19.00 6.43
N PHE A 152 -11.45 -20.34 6.39
CA PHE A 152 -10.46 -21.05 5.58
C PHE A 152 -10.67 -20.84 4.08
N LEU A 153 -11.91 -20.94 3.58
CA LEU A 153 -12.23 -20.69 2.17
C LEU A 153 -11.98 -19.22 1.79
N GLY A 154 -12.32 -18.28 2.68
CA GLY A 154 -12.02 -16.85 2.51
C GLY A 154 -10.53 -16.57 2.39
N ALA A 155 -9.72 -17.16 3.28
CA ALA A 155 -8.27 -17.03 3.25
C ALA A 155 -7.65 -17.60 1.96
N LEU A 156 -8.10 -18.77 1.50
CA LEU A 156 -7.60 -19.35 0.24
C LEU A 156 -7.96 -18.49 -0.98
N ARG A 157 -9.17 -17.93 -1.03
CA ARG A 157 -9.57 -17.01 -2.10
C ARG A 157 -8.74 -15.73 -2.10
N SER A 158 -8.51 -15.15 -0.91
CA SER A 158 -7.67 -13.96 -0.75
C SER A 158 -6.23 -14.23 -1.18
N ALA A 159 -5.64 -15.31 -0.69
CA ALA A 159 -4.27 -15.68 -1.05
C ALA A 159 -4.12 -15.93 -2.56
N ALA A 160 -5.04 -16.65 -3.18
CA ALA A 160 -5.01 -16.89 -4.62
C ALA A 160 -5.14 -15.59 -5.43
N GLN A 161 -5.95 -14.64 -4.98
CA GLN A 161 -6.07 -13.31 -5.57
C GLN A 161 -4.75 -12.55 -5.46
N MET A 162 -4.21 -12.35 -4.26
CA MET A 162 -2.99 -11.59 -4.00
C MET A 162 -1.82 -12.15 -4.81
N VAL A 163 -1.54 -13.46 -4.72
CA VAL A 163 -0.45 -14.11 -5.47
C VAL A 163 -0.61 -13.97 -6.99
N SER A 164 -1.84 -14.09 -7.51
CA SER A 164 -2.08 -13.97 -8.95
C SER A 164 -1.80 -12.55 -9.48
N TYR A 165 -2.16 -11.53 -8.71
CA TYR A 165 -1.93 -10.13 -9.10
C TYR A 165 -0.52 -9.65 -8.80
N GLU A 166 0.15 -10.23 -7.81
CA GLU A 166 1.56 -9.97 -7.52
C GLU A 166 2.47 -10.34 -8.71
N VAL A 167 2.20 -11.44 -9.40
CA VAL A 167 2.91 -11.79 -10.65
C VAL A 167 2.75 -10.72 -11.72
N SER A 168 1.53 -10.21 -11.90
CA SER A 168 1.26 -9.14 -12.88
C SER A 168 1.95 -7.82 -12.49
N ILE A 169 1.90 -7.45 -11.21
CA ILE A 169 2.59 -6.27 -10.66
C ILE A 169 4.10 -6.37 -10.91
N GLY A 170 4.69 -7.56 -10.68
CA GLY A 170 6.11 -7.81 -10.94
C GLY A 170 6.50 -7.53 -12.39
N LEU A 171 5.74 -8.03 -13.36
CA LEU A 171 5.99 -7.80 -14.79
C LEU A 171 5.83 -6.31 -15.17
N ILE A 172 4.83 -5.63 -14.61
CA ILE A 172 4.63 -4.20 -14.83
C ILE A 172 5.82 -3.40 -14.33
N ILE A 173 6.32 -3.71 -13.14
CA ILE A 173 7.49 -3.05 -12.56
C ILE A 173 8.74 -3.33 -13.38
N ILE A 174 8.92 -4.55 -13.92
CA ILE A 174 10.04 -4.85 -14.83
C ILE A 174 10.06 -3.88 -16.01
N SER A 175 8.91 -3.52 -16.61
CA SER A 175 8.87 -2.53 -17.69
C SER A 175 9.36 -1.14 -17.25
N VAL A 176 9.10 -0.73 -16.02
CA VAL A 176 9.63 0.53 -15.46
C VAL A 176 11.14 0.40 -15.20
N LEU A 177 11.58 -0.71 -14.62
CA LEU A 177 13.00 -0.97 -14.33
C LEU A 177 13.85 -1.02 -15.60
N LEU A 178 13.33 -1.53 -16.70
CA LEU A 178 14.01 -1.49 -18.01
C LEU A 178 14.29 -0.06 -18.49
N CYS A 179 13.39 0.88 -18.17
CA CYS A 179 13.59 2.29 -18.52
C CYS A 179 14.63 2.99 -17.60
N VAL A 180 14.75 2.55 -16.35
CA VAL A 180 15.61 3.19 -15.33
C VAL A 180 16.99 2.54 -15.23
N GLY A 181 17.07 1.21 -15.30
CA GLY A 181 18.30 0.44 -15.10
C GLY A 181 18.73 0.28 -13.64
N SER A 182 17.93 0.71 -12.66
CA SER A 182 18.20 0.60 -11.23
C SER A 182 17.00 0.04 -10.47
N LEU A 183 17.24 -0.74 -9.41
CA LEU A 183 16.23 -1.25 -8.49
C LEU A 183 15.99 -0.32 -7.28
N ASN A 184 16.72 0.79 -7.21
CA ASN A 184 16.58 1.78 -6.16
C ASN A 184 15.39 2.69 -6.45
N LEU A 185 14.51 2.88 -5.46
CA LEU A 185 13.31 3.70 -5.59
C LEU A 185 13.63 5.19 -5.79
N THR A 186 14.72 5.67 -5.22
CA THR A 186 15.19 7.06 -5.39
C THR A 186 15.60 7.32 -6.84
N ASP A 187 16.34 6.39 -7.44
CA ASP A 187 16.78 6.50 -8.84
C ASP A 187 15.58 6.45 -9.81
N ILE A 188 14.57 5.64 -9.49
CA ILE A 188 13.33 5.56 -10.28
C ILE A 188 12.64 6.93 -10.33
N VAL A 189 12.58 7.65 -9.22
CA VAL A 189 12.01 8.99 -9.20
C VAL A 189 12.88 9.98 -9.96
N LEU A 190 14.19 9.95 -9.76
CA LEU A 190 15.13 10.85 -10.42
C LEU A 190 15.14 10.69 -11.95
N ALA A 191 14.93 9.46 -12.44
CA ALA A 191 14.81 9.19 -13.88
C ALA A 191 13.56 9.85 -14.51
N GLN A 192 12.55 10.19 -13.71
CA GLN A 192 11.31 10.83 -14.17
C GLN A 192 11.37 12.37 -14.19
N LYS A 193 12.55 12.99 -14.01
CA LYS A 193 12.69 14.46 -14.05
C LYS A 193 12.24 15.07 -15.37
N THR A 194 12.44 14.38 -16.48
CA THR A 194 12.08 14.88 -17.81
C THR A 194 10.64 14.59 -18.18
N ILE A 195 10.21 13.34 -18.02
CA ILE A 195 8.86 12.87 -18.37
C ILE A 195 8.44 11.84 -17.33
N TRP A 196 7.22 11.97 -16.82
CA TRP A 196 6.64 10.96 -15.94
C TRP A 196 6.33 9.67 -16.70
N PHE A 197 6.66 8.53 -16.15
CA PHE A 197 6.41 7.23 -16.78
C PHE A 197 4.93 6.92 -16.99
N ALA A 198 4.02 7.62 -16.31
CA ALA A 198 2.59 7.52 -16.58
C ALA A 198 2.22 7.85 -18.04
N ILE A 199 2.99 8.68 -18.75
CA ILE A 199 2.71 9.05 -20.14
C ILE A 199 3.17 7.96 -21.12
N PRO A 200 4.48 7.59 -21.18
CA PRO A 200 4.95 6.56 -22.11
C PRO A 200 4.47 5.16 -21.77
N LEU A 201 4.24 4.86 -20.48
CA LEU A 201 3.78 3.55 -20.01
C LEU A 201 2.32 3.58 -19.51
N LEU A 202 1.46 4.42 -20.13
CA LEU A 202 0.06 4.60 -19.71
C LEU A 202 -0.71 3.28 -19.56
N PRO A 203 -0.63 2.28 -20.46
CA PRO A 203 -1.30 1.01 -20.25
C PRO A 203 -0.79 0.26 -19.01
N MET A 204 0.51 0.33 -18.73
CA MET A 204 1.11 -0.28 -17.53
C MET A 204 0.67 0.44 -16.26
N PHE A 205 0.56 1.78 -16.29
CA PHE A 205 0.03 2.56 -15.17
C PHE A 205 -1.41 2.15 -14.82
N VAL A 206 -2.29 2.03 -15.84
CA VAL A 206 -3.69 1.62 -15.62
C VAL A 206 -3.75 0.19 -15.07
N MET A 207 -2.99 -0.74 -15.66
CA MET A 207 -2.95 -2.13 -15.18
C MET A 207 -2.37 -2.21 -13.76
N PHE A 208 -1.34 -1.43 -13.45
CA PHE A 208 -0.78 -1.35 -12.11
C PHE A 208 -1.82 -0.90 -11.10
N PHE A 209 -2.56 0.17 -11.40
CA PHE A 209 -3.62 0.67 -10.53
C PHE A 209 -4.73 -0.38 -10.30
N ILE A 210 -5.15 -1.09 -11.33
CA ILE A 210 -6.14 -2.18 -11.19
C ILE A 210 -5.56 -3.34 -10.36
N SER A 211 -4.30 -3.69 -10.57
CA SER A 211 -3.63 -4.75 -9.81
C SER A 211 -3.45 -4.38 -8.33
N THR A 212 -3.18 -3.11 -8.03
CA THR A 212 -3.08 -2.63 -6.62
C THR A 212 -4.43 -2.68 -5.90
N LEU A 213 -5.56 -2.43 -6.60
CA LEU A 213 -6.90 -2.64 -6.05
C LEU A 213 -7.14 -4.12 -5.68
N ALA A 214 -6.67 -5.03 -6.51
CA ALA A 214 -6.79 -6.46 -6.26
C ALA A 214 -5.86 -6.93 -5.14
N GLU A 215 -4.64 -6.40 -5.06
CA GLU A 215 -3.66 -6.72 -4.02
C GLU A 215 -4.14 -6.26 -2.63
N THR A 216 -4.80 -5.12 -2.56
CA THR A 216 -5.36 -4.59 -1.30
C THR A 216 -6.74 -5.15 -0.96
N ASN A 217 -7.24 -6.16 -1.69
CA ASN A 217 -8.56 -6.76 -1.49
C ASN A 217 -9.72 -5.74 -1.43
N ARG A 218 -9.60 -4.62 -2.14
CA ARG A 218 -10.62 -3.56 -2.17
C ARG A 218 -11.61 -3.71 -3.31
N ALA A 219 -12.83 -3.24 -3.09
CA ALA A 219 -13.82 -3.23 -4.15
C ALA A 219 -13.29 -2.50 -5.40
N PRO A 220 -13.51 -3.07 -6.61
CA PRO A 220 -14.47 -4.11 -6.99
C PRO A 220 -14.02 -5.56 -6.73
N PHE A 221 -12.82 -5.79 -6.21
CA PHE A 221 -12.17 -7.08 -6.02
C PHE A 221 -12.20 -7.57 -4.57
N ASP A 222 -13.19 -7.11 -3.79
CA ASP A 222 -13.43 -7.44 -2.39
C ASP A 222 -14.10 -8.82 -2.25
N LEU A 223 -13.40 -9.84 -2.71
CA LEU A 223 -13.88 -11.22 -2.69
C LEU A 223 -13.67 -11.93 -1.33
N PRO A 224 -12.61 -11.59 -0.56
CA PRO A 224 -12.42 -12.18 0.76
C PRO A 224 -13.49 -11.75 1.76
N GLU A 225 -13.94 -10.50 1.70
CA GLU A 225 -14.99 -9.95 2.56
C GLU A 225 -16.39 -10.30 2.12
N GLY A 226 -16.57 -10.83 0.89
CA GLY A 226 -17.86 -11.05 0.25
C GLY A 226 -18.99 -11.43 1.19
N GLU A 227 -19.63 -10.43 1.86
CA GLU A 227 -20.66 -10.62 2.89
C GLU A 227 -21.79 -11.54 2.43
N SER A 228 -22.12 -11.50 1.14
CA SER A 228 -23.14 -12.34 0.54
C SER A 228 -22.72 -13.79 0.32
N GLU A 229 -21.43 -14.10 0.28
CA GLU A 229 -20.90 -15.44 -0.02
C GLU A 229 -20.21 -16.10 1.18
N LEU A 230 -19.39 -15.35 1.92
CA LEU A 230 -18.49 -15.86 2.97
C LEU A 230 -18.64 -15.17 4.32
N VAL A 231 -19.69 -14.40 4.54
CA VAL A 231 -20.03 -13.64 5.75
C VAL A 231 -19.05 -12.48 5.98
N ALA A 232 -17.78 -12.74 6.28
CA ALA A 232 -16.69 -11.76 6.38
C ALA A 232 -15.31 -12.40 6.09
N GLY A 233 -15.32 -13.53 5.35
CA GLY A 233 -14.08 -14.17 4.91
C GLY A 233 -13.14 -14.61 6.04
N TYR A 234 -11.84 -14.33 5.91
CA TYR A 234 -10.81 -14.84 6.83
C TYR A 234 -10.85 -14.23 8.22
N PHE A 235 -11.48 -13.08 8.43
CA PHE A 235 -11.59 -12.43 9.73
C PHE A 235 -12.97 -12.57 10.41
N VAL A 236 -13.82 -13.48 9.94
CA VAL A 236 -15.15 -13.76 10.55
C VAL A 236 -15.05 -14.00 12.05
N GLU A 237 -14.06 -14.76 12.49
CA GLU A 237 -13.88 -15.17 13.88
C GLU A 237 -13.09 -14.13 14.71
N TYR A 238 -12.53 -13.11 14.08
CA TYR A 238 -11.72 -12.09 14.75
C TYR A 238 -12.59 -10.98 15.32
N SER A 239 -12.28 -10.57 16.55
CA SER A 239 -12.99 -9.50 17.25
C SER A 239 -12.02 -8.55 17.96
N SER A 240 -12.49 -7.38 18.42
CA SER A 240 -11.71 -6.47 19.24
C SER A 240 -10.42 -5.98 18.54
N MET A 241 -9.31 -5.99 19.26
CA MET A 241 -8.02 -5.49 18.78
C MET A 241 -7.42 -6.34 17.66
N SER A 242 -7.66 -7.66 17.65
CA SER A 242 -7.18 -8.55 16.57
C SER A 242 -7.81 -8.19 15.22
N PHE A 243 -9.09 -7.88 15.22
CA PHE A 243 -9.80 -7.38 14.04
C PHE A 243 -9.27 -6.00 13.62
N ALA A 244 -9.01 -5.10 14.59
CA ALA A 244 -8.46 -3.78 14.31
C ALA A 244 -7.08 -3.86 13.63
N LEU A 245 -6.22 -4.80 14.02
CA LEU A 245 -4.90 -4.96 13.41
C LEU A 245 -4.96 -5.37 11.93
N PHE A 246 -5.91 -6.22 11.53
CA PHE A 246 -6.12 -6.53 10.11
C PHE A 246 -6.54 -5.28 9.33
N PHE A 247 -7.50 -4.53 9.84
CA PHE A 247 -7.95 -3.30 9.20
C PHE A 247 -6.84 -2.26 9.10
N LEU A 248 -6.06 -2.05 10.17
CA LEU A 248 -4.90 -1.16 10.15
C LEU A 248 -3.87 -1.59 9.11
N GLY A 249 -3.59 -2.90 9.02
CA GLY A 249 -2.68 -3.46 8.01
C GLY A 249 -3.19 -3.23 6.59
N GLU A 250 -4.47 -3.47 6.35
CA GLU A 250 -5.10 -3.29 5.03
C GLU A 250 -5.08 -1.83 4.58
N TYR A 251 -5.48 -0.88 5.44
CA TYR A 251 -5.42 0.54 5.11
C TYR A 251 -3.98 1.05 4.97
N ALA A 252 -3.05 0.56 5.78
CA ALA A 252 -1.63 0.89 5.64
C ALA A 252 -1.08 0.39 4.30
N ASN A 253 -1.46 -0.82 3.87
CA ASN A 253 -1.09 -1.37 2.56
C ASN A 253 -1.74 -0.58 1.41
N MET A 254 -2.97 -0.10 1.55
CA MET A 254 -3.62 0.76 0.57
C MET A 254 -2.85 2.08 0.37
N ILE A 255 -2.38 2.71 1.45
CA ILE A 255 -1.54 3.91 1.38
C ILE A 255 -0.19 3.56 0.75
N LEU A 256 0.42 2.43 1.11
CA LEU A 256 1.69 1.95 0.56
C LEU A 256 1.61 1.75 -0.96
N MET A 257 0.59 1.05 -1.45
CA MET A 257 0.39 0.81 -2.88
C MET A 257 0.10 2.11 -3.64
N SER A 258 -0.59 3.07 -3.01
CA SER A 258 -0.77 4.40 -3.57
C SER A 258 0.56 5.16 -3.65
N ALA A 259 1.41 5.09 -2.62
CA ALA A 259 2.74 5.67 -2.62
C ALA A 259 3.63 5.03 -3.70
N LEU A 260 3.60 3.71 -3.84
CA LEU A 260 4.35 2.98 -4.86
C LEU A 260 3.90 3.38 -6.27
N THR A 261 2.59 3.54 -6.51
CA THR A 261 2.05 4.05 -7.78
C THR A 261 2.61 5.43 -8.12
N VAL A 262 2.70 6.31 -7.12
CA VAL A 262 3.25 7.66 -7.28
C VAL A 262 4.75 7.63 -7.58
N ILE A 263 5.52 6.77 -6.93
CA ILE A 263 6.97 6.61 -7.15
C ILE A 263 7.25 6.06 -8.55
N LEU A 264 6.53 5.01 -8.96
CA LEU A 264 6.81 4.32 -10.22
C LEU A 264 6.35 5.10 -11.46
N PHE A 265 5.25 5.85 -11.38
CA PHE A 265 4.61 6.43 -12.57
C PHE A 265 4.43 7.94 -12.53
N LEU A 266 4.29 8.55 -11.35
CA LEU A 266 3.96 9.98 -11.21
C LEU A 266 5.14 10.84 -10.72
N GLY A 267 6.35 10.31 -10.75
CA GLY A 267 7.56 11.06 -10.40
C GLY A 267 7.71 11.39 -8.91
N GLY A 268 7.13 10.57 -8.00
CA GLY A 268 7.35 10.72 -6.57
C GLY A 268 7.15 12.15 -6.05
N TRP A 269 8.20 12.70 -5.44
CA TRP A 269 8.24 14.07 -4.89
C TRP A 269 8.48 15.18 -5.93
N LEU A 270 8.73 14.84 -7.20
CA LEU A 270 8.97 15.84 -8.25
C LEU A 270 7.69 16.66 -8.53
N PRO A 271 7.81 17.98 -8.79
CA PRO A 271 6.66 18.77 -9.21
C PRO A 271 6.12 18.32 -10.56
N PRO A 272 4.85 18.57 -10.88
CA PRO A 272 4.27 18.19 -12.18
C PRO A 272 4.91 18.93 -13.36
N PHE A 273 5.32 20.17 -13.15
CA PHE A 273 6.00 21.00 -14.13
C PHE A 273 7.08 21.84 -13.43
N ASP A 274 8.24 21.97 -14.06
CA ASP A 274 9.34 22.84 -13.59
C ASP A 274 9.07 24.31 -13.88
N ILE A 275 7.93 24.82 -13.38
CA ILE A 275 7.50 26.22 -13.60
C ILE A 275 7.40 26.91 -12.24
N TYR A 276 7.93 28.15 -12.17
CA TYR A 276 7.65 29.04 -11.04
C TYR A 276 6.14 29.37 -11.02
N PRO A 277 5.38 29.21 -9.90
CA PRO A 277 5.82 29.03 -8.50
C PRO A 277 5.82 27.57 -7.97
N LEU A 278 5.60 26.55 -8.80
CA LEU A 278 5.44 25.16 -8.36
C LEU A 278 6.70 24.59 -7.68
N ASN A 279 7.88 25.08 -8.06
CA ASN A 279 9.17 24.66 -7.48
C ASN A 279 9.41 25.22 -6.06
N LEU A 280 8.58 26.15 -5.57
CA LEU A 280 8.67 26.64 -4.18
C LEU A 280 8.06 25.67 -3.17
N VAL A 281 7.20 24.76 -3.62
CA VAL A 281 6.54 23.79 -2.75
C VAL A 281 7.54 22.67 -2.43
N PRO A 282 7.73 22.32 -1.13
CA PRO A 282 8.59 21.20 -0.73
C PRO A 282 8.18 19.90 -1.43
N GLY A 283 9.15 19.10 -1.88
CA GLY A 283 8.92 17.84 -2.57
C GLY A 283 8.00 16.88 -1.80
N PHE A 284 8.17 16.79 -0.48
CA PHE A 284 7.30 16.00 0.39
C PHE A 284 5.81 16.35 0.23
N LEU A 285 5.45 17.63 0.08
CA LEU A 285 4.04 18.03 -0.12
C LEU A 285 3.51 17.55 -1.48
N TRP A 286 4.32 17.60 -2.53
CA TRP A 286 3.94 17.05 -3.83
C TRP A 286 3.69 15.55 -3.76
N PHE A 287 4.55 14.83 -3.05
CA PHE A 287 4.37 13.41 -2.82
C PHE A 287 3.05 13.12 -2.12
N VAL A 288 2.76 13.80 -1.01
CA VAL A 288 1.52 13.63 -0.25
C VAL A 288 0.28 13.96 -1.10
N ILE A 289 0.29 15.05 -1.87
CA ILE A 289 -0.83 15.44 -2.74
C ILE A 289 -1.12 14.36 -3.78
N LYS A 290 -0.08 13.81 -4.43
CA LYS A 290 -0.23 12.74 -5.41
C LYS A 290 -0.73 11.44 -4.78
N VAL A 291 -0.23 11.08 -3.60
CA VAL A 291 -0.73 9.91 -2.85
C VAL A 291 -2.20 10.11 -2.49
N CYS A 292 -2.61 11.28 -2.01
CA CYS A 292 -4.01 11.59 -1.73
C CYS A 292 -4.89 11.50 -3.00
N PHE A 293 -4.36 11.90 -4.15
CA PHE A 293 -5.07 11.77 -5.43
C PHE A 293 -5.31 10.31 -5.80
N ILE A 294 -4.30 9.45 -5.70
CA ILE A 294 -4.45 8.02 -5.96
C ILE A 294 -5.40 7.38 -4.94
N LEU A 295 -5.30 7.71 -3.65
CA LEU A 295 -6.23 7.25 -2.63
C LEU A 295 -7.67 7.66 -2.94
N PHE A 296 -7.87 8.89 -3.42
CA PHE A 296 -9.20 9.33 -3.86
C PHE A 296 -9.74 8.47 -5.01
N LEU A 297 -8.89 8.08 -5.97
CA LEU A 297 -9.28 7.14 -7.04
C LEU A 297 -9.69 5.76 -6.49
N PHE A 298 -9.00 5.24 -5.46
CA PHE A 298 -9.41 4.01 -4.76
C PHE A 298 -10.83 4.15 -4.19
N LEU A 299 -11.11 5.25 -3.50
CA LEU A 299 -12.42 5.51 -2.90
C LEU A 299 -13.50 5.69 -3.98
N TRP A 300 -13.16 6.37 -5.08
CA TRP A 300 -14.07 6.59 -6.18
C TRP A 300 -14.44 5.30 -6.89
N VAL A 301 -13.47 4.47 -7.20
CA VAL A 301 -13.70 3.14 -7.80
C VAL A 301 -14.58 2.29 -6.88
N ARG A 302 -14.31 2.28 -5.57
CA ARG A 302 -15.15 1.56 -4.60
C ARG A 302 -16.62 2.01 -4.61
N ALA A 303 -16.86 3.30 -4.79
CA ALA A 303 -18.21 3.86 -4.78
C ALA A 303 -18.99 3.65 -6.08
N THR A 304 -18.30 3.48 -7.22
CA THR A 304 -18.91 3.49 -8.56
C THR A 304 -18.99 2.11 -9.21
N THR A 305 -18.03 1.22 -8.93
CA THR A 305 -17.96 -0.06 -9.62
C THR A 305 -18.69 -1.18 -8.90
N PRO A 306 -19.38 -2.07 -9.63
CA PRO A 306 -19.96 -3.28 -9.06
C PRO A 306 -18.86 -4.28 -8.71
N ARG A 307 -19.16 -5.19 -7.76
CA ARG A 307 -18.26 -6.27 -7.36
C ARG A 307 -18.11 -7.30 -8.47
N TYR A 308 -16.89 -7.77 -8.70
CA TYR A 308 -16.60 -8.86 -9.62
C TYR A 308 -16.80 -10.23 -8.96
N ARG A 309 -17.09 -11.24 -9.78
CA ARG A 309 -17.13 -12.63 -9.33
C ARG A 309 -15.72 -13.24 -9.35
N TYR A 310 -15.45 -14.20 -8.47
CA TYR A 310 -14.12 -14.83 -8.35
C TYR A 310 -13.58 -15.37 -9.68
N ASP A 311 -14.41 -16.08 -10.47
CA ASP A 311 -14.03 -16.63 -11.77
C ASP A 311 -13.60 -15.54 -12.77
N GLN A 312 -14.29 -14.38 -12.74
CA GLN A 312 -13.99 -13.24 -13.62
C GLN A 312 -12.67 -12.59 -13.22
N LEU A 313 -12.44 -12.44 -11.92
CA LEU A 313 -11.22 -11.89 -11.38
C LEU A 313 -10.00 -12.74 -11.75
N MET A 314 -10.06 -14.05 -11.51
CA MET A 314 -8.97 -14.97 -11.85
C MET A 314 -8.72 -15.03 -13.37
N ARG A 315 -9.79 -14.96 -14.17
CA ARG A 315 -9.67 -14.87 -15.64
C ARG A 315 -8.99 -13.57 -16.06
N LEU A 316 -9.31 -12.44 -15.43
CA LEU A 316 -8.69 -11.14 -15.71
C LEU A 316 -7.18 -11.18 -15.42
N GLY A 317 -6.77 -11.68 -14.26
CA GLY A 317 -5.35 -11.81 -13.89
C GLY A 317 -4.56 -12.71 -14.84
N TRP A 318 -5.00 -13.96 -15.00
CA TRP A 318 -4.23 -14.96 -15.73
C TRP A 318 -4.36 -14.90 -17.25
N LYS A 319 -5.56 -14.57 -17.80
CA LYS A 319 -5.80 -14.60 -19.25
C LYS A 319 -5.60 -13.23 -19.92
N ILE A 320 -5.67 -12.13 -19.18
CA ILE A 320 -5.55 -10.79 -19.75
C ILE A 320 -4.29 -10.10 -19.23
N PHE A 321 -4.13 -9.92 -17.91
CA PHE A 321 -3.05 -9.12 -17.35
C PHE A 321 -1.68 -9.75 -17.56
N LEU A 322 -1.53 -11.04 -17.29
CA LEU A 322 -0.26 -11.72 -17.43
C LEU A 322 0.24 -11.72 -18.89
N PRO A 323 -0.53 -12.15 -19.92
CA PRO A 323 -0.06 -12.11 -21.31
C PRO A 323 0.20 -10.68 -21.80
N PHE A 324 -0.66 -9.74 -21.41
CA PHE A 324 -0.51 -8.35 -21.84
C PHE A 324 0.73 -7.70 -21.22
N SER A 325 1.00 -7.90 -19.92
CA SER A 325 2.21 -7.40 -19.26
C SER A 325 3.49 -8.02 -19.84
N LEU A 326 3.49 -9.33 -20.14
CA LEU A 326 4.62 -9.99 -20.82
C LEU A 326 4.88 -9.38 -22.20
N CYS A 327 3.84 -9.21 -23.01
CA CYS A 327 3.94 -8.59 -24.33
C CYS A 327 4.49 -7.16 -24.20
N TRP A 328 4.02 -6.39 -23.22
CA TRP A 328 4.48 -5.02 -23.01
C TRP A 328 5.94 -4.94 -22.54
N VAL A 329 6.42 -5.86 -21.69
CA VAL A 329 7.84 -5.95 -21.33
C VAL A 329 8.72 -6.15 -22.58
N VAL A 330 8.33 -7.05 -23.49
CA VAL A 330 9.04 -7.28 -24.74
C VAL A 330 9.01 -6.05 -25.64
N LEU A 331 7.86 -5.37 -25.73
CA LEU A 331 7.71 -4.14 -26.51
C LEU A 331 8.59 -3.02 -25.95
N THR A 332 8.61 -2.80 -24.63
CA THR A 332 9.45 -1.78 -24.00
C THR A 332 10.94 -2.07 -24.21
N ALA A 333 11.37 -3.32 -24.03
CA ALA A 333 12.75 -3.72 -24.27
C ALA A 333 13.16 -3.49 -25.74
N SER A 334 12.30 -3.90 -26.70
CA SER A 334 12.54 -3.72 -28.12
C SER A 334 12.61 -2.24 -28.50
N PHE A 335 11.73 -1.41 -27.96
CA PHE A 335 11.73 0.03 -28.21
C PHE A 335 13.01 0.70 -27.69
N LEU A 336 13.43 0.39 -26.45
CA LEU A 336 14.66 0.92 -25.87
C LEU A 336 15.91 0.52 -26.67
N MET A 337 15.94 -0.71 -27.20
CA MET A 337 17.03 -1.16 -28.05
C MET A 337 17.05 -0.48 -29.43
N LEU A 338 15.90 -0.31 -30.07
CA LEU A 338 15.78 0.32 -31.38
C LEU A 338 16.20 1.80 -31.40
N PHE A 339 15.92 2.51 -30.29
CA PHE A 339 16.22 3.94 -30.18
C PHE A 339 17.49 4.26 -29.38
N ASP A 340 18.32 3.24 -29.05
CA ASP A 340 19.51 3.38 -28.23
C ASP A 340 19.28 4.14 -26.90
N MET A 341 18.08 3.98 -26.33
CA MET A 341 17.65 4.60 -25.08
C MET A 341 17.90 3.70 -23.86
N LEU A 342 18.71 2.67 -23.99
CA LEU A 342 19.04 1.83 -22.84
C LEU A 342 19.76 2.64 -21.77
N PRO A 343 19.38 2.51 -20.49
CA PRO A 343 20.08 3.18 -19.42
C PRO A 343 21.53 2.70 -19.42
N LYS A 344 22.46 3.66 -19.47
CA LYS A 344 23.90 3.34 -19.34
C LYS A 344 24.07 2.82 -17.91
N SER A 345 24.64 1.62 -17.76
CA SER A 345 24.97 1.04 -16.45
C SER A 345 25.79 2.08 -15.65
N VAL A 346 25.21 2.50 -14.53
CA VAL A 346 25.90 3.34 -13.54
C VAL A 346 26.91 2.49 -12.78
#